data_65e77ec11078b7264f99ecb1729e7bb2
#
_entry.id   65e77ec11078b7264f99ecb1729e7bb2
#
_cell.length_a   1.000
_cell.length_b   1.000
_cell.length_c   1.000
_cell.angle_alpha   90.00
_cell.angle_beta   90.00
_cell.angle_gamma   90.00
#
_symmetry.space_group_name_H-M   'P 1'
#
loop_
_entity.id
_entity.type
_entity.pdbx_description
1 polymer ?
#
loop_
_entity_poly.entity_id
_entity_poly.type
_entity_poly.pdbx_seq_one_letter_code
_entity_poly.pdbx_strand_id
1 'polypeptide(L)'
;RPDLAATIHPNDSKRIIRALEIMETAGPDHKRSWTLADNQEKRLFPCPILVIDHPRITLNNRINQRVEAMFESGILEETEAAEKQYGIGTTAGQAAGYKESLAFIRGEINKQEAISKTKQRTRQLAKRQRTWFRSFSDAVWLSA
;
A
#
# COMPACT_ATOMS: atom_id res chain seq x y z
N ARG A 1 -22.56 17.80 -4.86
CA ARG A 1 -21.45 18.03 -3.94
C ARG A 1 -20.26 18.73 -4.65
N PRO A 2 -20.39 20.01 -5.04
CA PRO A 2 -19.31 20.76 -5.71
C PRO A 2 -18.06 20.91 -4.83
N ASP A 3 -18.24 20.92 -3.52
CA ASP A 3 -17.19 20.92 -2.51
C ASP A 3 -16.26 19.69 -2.63
N LEU A 4 -16.82 18.49 -2.79
CA LEU A 4 -16.05 17.27 -3.01
C LEU A 4 -15.42 17.25 -4.41
N ALA A 5 -16.15 17.67 -5.43
CA ALA A 5 -15.63 17.71 -6.79
C ALA A 5 -14.40 18.61 -6.91
N ALA A 6 -14.34 19.71 -6.17
CA ALA A 6 -13.19 20.60 -6.14
C ALA A 6 -11.93 19.98 -5.51
N THR A 7 -12.09 18.94 -4.67
CA THR A 7 -10.96 18.29 -3.96
C THR A 7 -10.41 17.06 -4.67
N ILE A 8 -11.15 16.53 -5.65
CA ILE A 8 -10.78 15.30 -6.36
C ILE A 8 -10.29 15.65 -7.76
N HIS A 9 -9.07 15.22 -8.10
CA HIS A 9 -8.54 15.44 -9.44
C HIS A 9 -9.41 14.72 -10.49
N PRO A 10 -9.78 15.37 -11.63
CA PRO A 10 -10.69 14.79 -12.63
C PRO A 10 -10.23 13.45 -13.22
N ASN A 11 -8.93 13.18 -13.24
CA ASN A 11 -8.36 11.92 -13.71
C ASN A 11 -8.24 10.84 -12.62
N ASP A 12 -8.65 11.11 -11.36
CA ASP A 12 -8.64 10.12 -10.28
C ASP A 12 -9.97 9.34 -10.23
N SER A 13 -10.14 8.48 -11.25
CA SER A 13 -11.35 7.66 -11.40
C SER A 13 -11.71 6.86 -10.15
N LYS A 14 -10.69 6.34 -9.44
CA LYS A 14 -10.92 5.54 -8.22
C LYS A 14 -11.53 6.37 -7.10
N ARG A 15 -11.04 7.59 -6.89
CA ARG A 15 -11.62 8.50 -5.89
C ARG A 15 -12.99 9.01 -6.30
N ILE A 16 -13.21 9.29 -7.58
CA ILE A 16 -14.51 9.69 -8.10
C ILE A 16 -15.54 8.58 -7.87
N ILE A 17 -15.24 7.34 -8.29
CA ILE A 17 -16.13 6.18 -8.08
C ILE A 17 -16.42 6.00 -6.59
N ARG A 18 -15.40 6.04 -5.75
CA ARG A 18 -15.59 5.88 -4.30
C ARG A 18 -16.43 6.99 -3.68
N ALA A 19 -16.31 8.22 -4.17
CA ALA A 19 -17.16 9.34 -3.75
C ALA A 19 -18.63 9.09 -4.12
N LEU A 20 -18.90 8.64 -5.35
CA LEU A 20 -20.23 8.30 -5.82
C LEU A 20 -20.86 7.15 -5.03
N GLU A 21 -20.12 6.06 -4.81
CA GLU A 21 -20.56 4.93 -3.98
C GLU A 21 -20.99 5.37 -2.57
N ILE A 22 -20.21 6.26 -1.94
CA ILE A 22 -20.54 6.76 -0.61
C ILE A 22 -21.79 7.64 -0.65
N MET A 23 -21.93 8.49 -1.65
CA MET A 23 -23.12 9.32 -1.80
C MET A 23 -24.38 8.47 -2.01
N GLU A 24 -24.27 7.38 -2.76
CA GLU A 24 -25.38 6.45 -3.01
C GLU A 24 -25.76 5.65 -1.76
N THR A 25 -24.77 5.17 -1.01
CA THR A 25 -25.02 4.28 0.15
C THR A 25 -25.32 5.03 1.44
N ALA A 26 -24.69 6.18 1.67
CA ALA A 26 -24.78 6.93 2.94
C ALA A 26 -25.53 8.27 2.81
N GLY A 27 -26.00 8.59 1.61
CA GLY A 27 -26.73 9.83 1.29
C GLY A 27 -25.83 11.03 1.01
N PRO A 28 -26.39 12.08 0.35
CA PRO A 28 -25.62 13.24 -0.10
C PRO A 28 -25.07 14.10 1.04
N ASP A 29 -25.66 14.02 2.23
CA ASP A 29 -25.25 14.80 3.41
C ASP A 29 -24.20 14.10 4.27
N HIS A 30 -23.76 12.91 3.87
CA HIS A 30 -22.76 12.17 4.63
C HIS A 30 -21.42 12.90 4.62
N LYS A 31 -21.09 13.53 5.76
CA LYS A 31 -19.82 14.21 5.99
C LYS A 31 -18.71 13.20 6.32
N ARG A 32 -18.36 12.34 5.35
CA ARG A 32 -17.16 11.54 5.52
C ARG A 32 -15.95 12.40 5.17
N SER A 33 -15.11 12.60 6.14
CA SER A 33 -13.83 13.25 5.94
C SER A 33 -12.96 12.43 4.97
N TRP A 34 -12.49 13.08 3.91
CA TRP A 34 -11.60 12.52 2.90
C TRP A 34 -10.14 12.79 3.21
N THR A 35 -9.87 13.62 4.21
CA THR A 35 -8.53 13.99 4.62
C THR A 35 -8.15 13.30 5.93
N LEU A 36 -6.88 12.94 6.06
CA LEU A 36 -6.34 12.39 7.31
C LEU A 36 -6.47 13.39 8.48
N ALA A 37 -6.38 14.69 8.19
CA ALA A 37 -6.54 15.74 9.17
C ALA A 37 -7.92 15.70 9.85
N ASP A 38 -8.99 15.53 9.09
CA ASP A 38 -10.35 15.45 9.64
C ASP A 38 -10.59 14.19 10.49
N ASN A 39 -9.80 13.11 10.27
CA ASN A 39 -9.88 11.90 11.07
C ASN A 39 -9.11 11.98 12.38
N GLN A 40 -8.17 12.92 12.53
CA GLN A 40 -7.40 13.10 13.77
C GLN A 40 -8.26 13.64 14.90
N GLU A 41 -9.21 14.54 14.60
CA GLU A 41 -10.12 15.11 15.60
C GLU A 41 -11.21 14.13 16.07
N LYS A 42 -11.40 13.01 15.37
CA LYS A 42 -12.49 12.05 15.59
C LYS A 42 -12.03 10.66 15.97
N ARG A 43 -10.95 10.55 16.73
CA ARG A 43 -10.61 9.23 17.30
C ARG A 43 -11.71 8.80 18.26
N LEU A 44 -12.29 7.62 18.01
CA LEU A 44 -13.30 7.03 18.90
C LEU A 44 -12.73 6.70 20.27
N PHE A 45 -11.42 6.47 20.34
CA PHE A 45 -10.71 6.16 21.58
C PHE A 45 -9.38 6.92 21.65
N PRO A 46 -9.00 7.44 22.83
CA PRO A 46 -7.66 7.97 23.04
C PRO A 46 -6.66 6.80 22.98
N CYS A 47 -5.85 6.76 21.94
CA CYS A 47 -4.81 5.76 21.79
C CYS A 47 -3.49 6.44 21.37
N PRO A 48 -2.35 6.10 21.99
CA PRO A 48 -1.06 6.58 21.53
C PRO A 48 -0.68 5.92 20.19
N ILE A 49 -0.07 6.69 19.30
CA ILE A 49 0.53 6.18 18.07
C ILE A 49 2.04 6.12 18.30
N LEU A 50 2.58 4.92 18.35
CA LEU A 50 4.03 4.69 18.44
C LEU A 50 4.53 4.25 17.07
N VAL A 51 5.51 4.96 16.53
CA VAL A 51 6.10 4.69 15.23
C VAL A 51 7.57 4.31 15.43
N ILE A 52 7.93 3.08 15.04
CA ILE A 52 9.32 2.65 15.04
C ILE A 52 10.01 3.21 13.79
N ASP A 53 10.99 4.07 13.99
CA ASP A 53 11.76 4.68 12.90
C ASP A 53 13.15 4.07 12.79
N HIS A 54 13.39 3.40 11.67
CA HIS A 54 14.72 2.91 11.31
C HIS A 54 15.44 3.91 10.40
N PRO A 55 16.76 4.08 10.52
CA PRO A 55 17.55 4.80 9.53
C PRO A 55 17.27 4.25 8.13
N ARG A 56 17.10 5.15 7.15
CA ARG A 56 16.69 4.78 5.78
C ARG A 56 17.59 3.72 5.16
N ILE A 57 18.90 3.80 5.42
CA ILE A 57 19.89 2.84 4.89
C ILE A 57 19.62 1.46 5.48
N THR A 58 19.48 1.38 6.80
CA THR A 58 19.20 0.12 7.53
C THR A 58 17.89 -0.51 7.04
N LEU A 59 16.83 0.29 6.94
CA LEU A 59 15.53 -0.20 6.44
C LEU A 59 15.62 -0.73 5.01
N ASN A 60 16.30 -0.02 4.11
CA ASN A 60 16.49 -0.45 2.73
C ASN A 60 17.29 -1.76 2.65
N ASN A 61 18.33 -1.92 3.46
CA ASN A 61 19.11 -3.15 3.51
C ASN A 61 18.26 -4.34 3.99
N ARG A 62 17.48 -4.16 5.05
CA ARG A 62 16.54 -5.19 5.55
C ARG A 62 15.49 -5.56 4.50
N ILE A 63 14.95 -4.59 3.79
CA ILE A 63 14.01 -4.83 2.68
C ILE A 63 14.67 -5.65 1.58
N ASN A 64 15.88 -5.29 1.17
CA ASN A 64 16.61 -6.00 0.11
C ASN A 64 16.88 -7.46 0.50
N GLN A 65 17.40 -7.70 1.70
CA GLN A 65 17.67 -9.05 2.23
C GLN A 65 16.38 -9.87 2.34
N ARG A 66 15.29 -9.28 2.84
CA ARG A 66 14.00 -9.95 2.93
C ARG A 66 13.47 -10.37 1.57
N VAL A 67 13.58 -9.50 0.56
CA VAL A 67 13.12 -9.82 -0.80
C VAL A 67 13.96 -10.94 -1.40
N GLU A 68 15.28 -10.92 -1.23
CA GLU A 68 16.15 -12.01 -1.68
C GLU A 68 15.74 -13.33 -1.03
N ALA A 69 15.61 -13.36 0.28
CA ALA A 69 15.15 -14.54 1.01
C ALA A 69 13.77 -15.04 0.56
N MET A 70 12.82 -14.15 0.23
CA MET A 70 11.52 -14.54 -0.32
C MET A 70 11.65 -15.30 -1.64
N PHE A 71 12.50 -14.83 -2.55
CA PHE A 71 12.73 -15.49 -3.84
C PHE A 71 13.54 -16.78 -3.72
N GLU A 72 14.37 -16.91 -2.70
CA GLU A 72 15.09 -18.15 -2.35
C GLU A 72 14.16 -19.17 -1.68
N SER A 73 13.20 -18.70 -0.88
CA SER A 73 12.26 -19.54 -0.15
C SER A 73 11.04 -19.99 -0.96
N GLY A 74 10.97 -19.70 -2.27
CA GLY A 74 9.97 -20.28 -3.15
C GLY A 74 8.73 -19.43 -3.43
N ILE A 75 8.83 -18.09 -3.38
CA ILE A 75 7.68 -17.22 -3.72
C ILE A 75 7.19 -17.42 -5.16
N LEU A 76 8.04 -17.84 -6.08
CA LEU A 76 7.66 -18.12 -7.47
C LEU A 76 6.78 -19.36 -7.55
N GLU A 77 7.19 -20.43 -6.89
CA GLU A 77 6.49 -21.71 -6.82
C GLU A 77 5.16 -21.56 -6.09
N GLU A 78 5.15 -20.81 -4.98
CA GLU A 78 3.92 -20.46 -4.25
C GLU A 78 2.94 -19.68 -5.14
N THR A 79 3.43 -18.67 -5.86
CA THR A 79 2.61 -17.87 -6.76
C THR A 79 2.04 -18.68 -7.90
N GLU A 80 2.85 -19.57 -8.50
CA GLU A 80 2.42 -20.44 -9.57
C GLU A 80 1.34 -21.43 -9.10
N ALA A 81 1.53 -22.04 -7.94
CA ALA A 81 0.56 -22.95 -7.33
C ALA A 81 -0.77 -22.23 -7.02
N ALA A 82 -0.70 -21.04 -6.43
CA ALA A 82 -1.87 -20.23 -6.12
C ALA A 82 -2.64 -19.79 -7.38
N GLU A 83 -1.91 -19.38 -8.44
CA GLU A 83 -2.53 -19.01 -9.72
C GLU A 83 -3.21 -20.19 -10.40
N LYS A 84 -2.60 -21.37 -10.37
CA LYS A 84 -3.18 -22.60 -10.96
C LYS A 84 -4.39 -23.11 -10.19
N GLN A 85 -4.38 -23.04 -8.86
CA GLN A 85 -5.42 -23.64 -8.03
C GLN A 85 -6.63 -22.73 -7.84
N TYR A 86 -6.42 -21.41 -7.68
CA TYR A 86 -7.47 -20.47 -7.28
C TYR A 86 -7.65 -19.31 -8.26
N GLY A 87 -6.67 -19.05 -9.10
CA GLY A 87 -6.55 -17.79 -9.83
C GLY A 87 -6.23 -16.61 -8.88
N ILE A 88 -5.20 -15.86 -9.18
CA ILE A 88 -4.85 -14.68 -8.37
C ILE A 88 -5.68 -13.49 -8.84
N GLY A 89 -6.66 -13.09 -8.03
CA GLY A 89 -7.50 -11.93 -8.30
C GLY A 89 -6.71 -10.61 -8.37
N THR A 90 -7.32 -9.59 -8.96
CA THR A 90 -6.68 -8.28 -9.20
C THR A 90 -6.08 -7.64 -7.95
N THR A 91 -6.72 -7.79 -6.79
CA THR A 91 -6.24 -7.20 -5.53
C THR A 91 -5.01 -7.93 -5.01
N ALA A 92 -5.06 -9.26 -4.91
CA ALA A 92 -3.93 -10.07 -4.47
C ALA A 92 -2.74 -9.97 -5.43
N GLY A 93 -3.02 -9.98 -6.74
CA GLY A 93 -2.01 -9.79 -7.80
C GLY A 93 -1.33 -8.42 -7.80
N GLN A 94 -1.83 -7.45 -7.02
CA GLN A 94 -1.15 -6.15 -6.83
C GLN A 94 -0.21 -6.13 -5.61
N ALA A 95 -0.20 -7.16 -4.78
CA ALA A 95 0.72 -7.22 -3.64
C ALA A 95 2.18 -7.28 -4.11
N ALA A 96 3.08 -6.66 -3.32
CA ALA A 96 4.50 -6.67 -3.63
C ALA A 96 5.05 -8.11 -3.51
N GLY A 97 5.74 -8.56 -4.54
CA GLY A 97 6.19 -9.94 -4.69
C GLY A 97 5.28 -10.74 -5.62
N TYR A 98 3.97 -10.81 -5.37
CA TYR A 98 3.04 -11.55 -6.24
C TYR A 98 2.95 -10.95 -7.65
N LYS A 99 2.86 -9.62 -7.76
CA LYS A 99 2.82 -8.95 -9.06
C LYS A 99 4.02 -9.28 -9.93
N GLU A 100 5.20 -9.19 -9.34
CA GLU A 100 6.46 -9.42 -10.02
C GLU A 100 6.68 -10.91 -10.33
N SER A 101 6.25 -11.79 -9.42
CA SER A 101 6.26 -13.25 -9.64
C SER A 101 5.33 -13.66 -10.76
N LEU A 102 4.11 -13.11 -10.84
CA LEU A 102 3.20 -13.35 -11.96
C LEU A 102 3.79 -12.88 -13.29
N ALA A 103 4.43 -11.72 -13.33
CA ALA A 103 5.09 -11.22 -14.54
C ALA A 103 6.23 -12.14 -14.98
N PHE A 104 6.99 -12.71 -14.03
CA PHE A 104 8.01 -13.73 -14.33
C PHE A 104 7.39 -15.02 -14.86
N ILE A 105 6.36 -15.56 -14.21
CA ILE A 105 5.67 -16.80 -14.62
C ILE A 105 5.09 -16.66 -16.03
N ARG A 106 4.62 -15.48 -16.39
CA ARG A 106 4.09 -15.16 -17.73
C ARG A 106 5.19 -14.90 -18.79
N GLY A 107 6.46 -14.92 -18.38
CA GLY A 107 7.59 -14.66 -19.29
C GLY A 107 7.76 -13.18 -19.67
N GLU A 108 7.11 -12.24 -18.97
CA GLU A 108 7.18 -10.81 -19.24
C GLU A 108 8.50 -10.20 -18.77
N ILE A 109 9.09 -10.76 -17.71
CA ILE A 109 10.35 -10.32 -17.11
C ILE A 109 11.18 -11.52 -16.66
N ASN A 110 12.50 -11.33 -16.51
CA ASN A 110 13.36 -12.36 -15.93
C ASN A 110 13.37 -12.32 -14.39
N LYS A 111 13.93 -13.37 -13.75
CA LYS A 111 13.96 -13.50 -12.28
C LYS A 111 14.68 -12.33 -11.61
N GLN A 112 15.80 -11.85 -12.18
CA GLN A 112 16.58 -10.74 -11.63
C GLN A 112 15.79 -9.43 -11.67
N GLU A 113 15.04 -9.21 -12.75
CA GLU A 113 14.13 -8.06 -12.86
C GLU A 113 12.98 -8.14 -11.87
N ALA A 114 12.40 -9.34 -11.65
CA ALA A 114 11.36 -9.54 -10.65
C ALA A 114 11.85 -9.16 -9.25
N ILE A 115 13.02 -9.65 -8.85
CA ILE A 115 13.67 -9.30 -7.57
C ILE A 115 13.89 -7.79 -7.46
N SER A 116 14.47 -7.17 -8.49
CA SER A 116 14.77 -5.74 -8.51
C SER A 116 13.52 -4.88 -8.38
N LYS A 117 12.47 -5.19 -9.15
CA LYS A 117 11.17 -4.50 -9.11
C LYS A 117 10.47 -4.68 -7.76
N THR A 118 10.53 -5.89 -7.17
CA THR A 118 9.98 -6.15 -5.83
C THR A 118 10.67 -5.32 -4.75
N LYS A 119 12.02 -5.26 -4.76
CA LYS A 119 12.81 -4.40 -3.87
C LYS A 119 12.41 -2.93 -4.01
N GLN A 120 12.35 -2.43 -5.25
CA GLN A 120 11.98 -1.04 -5.54
C GLN A 120 10.58 -0.72 -5.01
N ARG A 121 9.60 -1.58 -5.29
CA ARG A 121 8.20 -1.39 -4.88
C ARG A 121 8.05 -1.42 -3.36
N THR A 122 8.75 -2.32 -2.69
CA THR A 122 8.72 -2.43 -1.23
C THR A 122 9.34 -1.20 -0.56
N ARG A 123 10.46 -0.67 -1.10
CA ARG A 123 11.04 0.60 -0.62
C ARG A 123 10.10 1.80 -0.85
N GLN A 124 9.38 1.83 -1.98
CA GLN A 124 8.37 2.87 -2.24
C GLN A 124 7.19 2.77 -1.26
N LEU A 125 6.77 1.55 -0.90
CA LEU A 125 5.74 1.32 0.11
C LEU A 125 6.20 1.82 1.47
N ALA A 126 7.40 1.47 1.90
CA ALA A 126 7.97 1.95 3.16
C ALA A 126 8.08 3.48 3.21
N LYS A 127 8.47 4.14 2.09
CA LYS A 127 8.48 5.60 1.99
C LYS A 127 7.07 6.19 2.17
N ARG A 128 6.05 5.59 1.53
CA ARG A 128 4.65 6.05 1.66
C ARG A 128 4.13 5.87 3.08
N GLN A 129 4.41 4.73 3.72
CA GLN A 129 4.05 4.49 5.12
C GLN A 129 4.65 5.56 6.04
N ARG A 130 5.95 5.84 5.90
CA ARG A 130 6.62 6.88 6.70
C ARG A 130 6.02 8.25 6.49
N THR A 131 5.69 8.62 5.25
CA THR A 131 5.02 9.89 4.93
C THR A 131 3.64 9.94 5.56
N TRP A 132 2.90 8.83 5.51
CA TRP A 132 1.57 8.73 6.12
C TRP A 132 1.64 8.86 7.65
N PHE A 133 2.56 8.17 8.32
CA PHE A 133 2.71 8.30 9.77
C PHE A 133 3.11 9.71 10.21
N ARG A 134 3.85 10.46 9.39
CA ARG A 134 4.18 11.87 9.66
C ARG A 134 2.98 12.82 9.63
N SER A 135 1.87 12.41 9.06
CA SER A 135 0.64 13.21 9.10
C SER A 135 -0.04 13.21 10.47
N PHE A 136 0.35 12.29 11.36
CA PHE A 136 -0.14 12.27 12.74
C PHE A 136 0.75 13.15 13.63
N SER A 137 0.22 14.29 14.02
CA SER A 137 0.97 15.29 14.83
C SER A 137 1.33 14.79 16.23
N ASP A 138 0.57 13.85 16.76
CA ASP A 138 0.70 13.24 18.08
C ASP A 138 1.43 11.88 18.07
N ALA A 139 1.98 11.48 16.93
CA ALA A 139 2.77 10.25 16.85
C ALA A 139 4.11 10.39 17.57
N VAL A 140 4.41 9.44 18.45
CA VAL A 140 5.71 9.34 19.12
C VAL A 140 6.63 8.45 18.28
N TRP A 141 7.75 9.00 17.84
CA TRP A 141 8.73 8.31 17.02
C TRP A 141 9.81 7.69 17.89
N LEU A 142 9.98 6.37 17.80
CA LEU A 142 10.97 5.60 18.53
C LEU A 142 12.10 5.19 17.57
N SER A 143 13.33 5.60 17.88
CA SER A 143 14.51 5.17 17.12
C SER A 143 14.82 3.69 17.42
N ALA A 144 15.10 2.91 16.37
CA ALA A 144 15.45 1.49 16.46
C ALA A 144 16.75 1.16 15.72
#